data_2be06eab46fd5e8f336917073ab29481
#
_entry.id   2be06eab46fd5e8f336917073ab29481
#
_cell.length_a   1.000
_cell.length_b   1.000
_cell.length_c   1.000
_cell.angle_alpha   90.00
_cell.angle_beta   90.00
_cell.angle_gamma   90.00
#
_symmetry.space_group_name_H-M   'P 1'
#
loop_
_entity.id
_entity.type
_entity.pdbx_description
1 polymer ?
#
loop_
_entity_poly.entity_id
_entity_poly.type
_entity_poly.pdbx_seq_one_letter_code
_entity_poly.pdbx_strand_id
1 'polypeptide(L)'
;RAAFDAILYLISKGHRKIAMISGNPSDLIAGAPRAEGYKHALEANGIPFDSRYLAYGDFLYESGSIAMETLLEQAPDVTAVFAASDEMAIGALSTVIKNGLSVPEDISIMGYDDLGLAKMVIPPLTTVRQPLYDIGKIAVEKLIQMIETGESVNSQIVDHTIVERQTVRSLT
;
A
#
# COMPACT_ATOMS: atom_id res chain seq x y z
N ARG A 1 10.87 -2.97 -1.22
CA ARG A 1 11.04 -3.26 0.22
C ARG A 1 9.80 -2.82 1.00
N ALA A 2 9.39 -1.56 0.96
CA ALA A 2 8.27 -1.05 1.79
C ALA A 2 6.95 -1.83 1.61
N ALA A 3 6.56 -2.19 0.38
CA ALA A 3 5.39 -3.03 0.15
C ALA A 3 5.57 -4.45 0.73
N PHE A 4 6.78 -5.02 0.65
CA PHE A 4 7.10 -6.29 1.29
C PHE A 4 6.88 -6.21 2.81
N ASP A 5 7.42 -5.17 3.45
CA ASP A 5 7.29 -4.98 4.91
C ASP A 5 5.83 -4.70 5.33
N ALA A 6 5.03 -4.01 4.48
CA ALA A 6 3.60 -3.82 4.69
C ALA A 6 2.83 -5.16 4.73
N ILE A 7 3.14 -6.07 3.82
CA ILE A 7 2.52 -7.40 3.81
C ILE A 7 2.98 -8.25 5.00
N LEU A 8 4.26 -8.18 5.37
CA LEU A 8 4.73 -8.83 6.60
C LEU A 8 3.99 -8.33 7.83
N TYR A 9 3.72 -7.03 7.91
CA TYR A 9 2.91 -6.47 8.99
C TYR A 9 1.50 -7.08 9.03
N LEU A 10 0.80 -7.16 7.90
CA LEU A 10 -0.53 -7.78 7.85
C LEU A 10 -0.48 -9.28 8.22
N ILE A 11 0.55 -10.01 7.77
CA ILE A 11 0.78 -11.40 8.13
C ILE A 11 1.02 -11.54 9.65
N SER A 12 1.79 -10.63 10.25
CA SER A 12 2.04 -10.62 11.70
C SER A 12 0.78 -10.38 12.54
N LYS A 13 -0.25 -9.73 11.95
CA LYS A 13 -1.58 -9.56 12.54
C LYS A 13 -2.50 -10.79 12.32
N GLY A 14 -1.98 -11.87 11.72
CA GLY A 14 -2.70 -13.12 11.51
C GLY A 14 -3.41 -13.21 10.15
N HIS A 15 -3.34 -12.20 9.30
CA HIS A 15 -3.98 -12.26 7.98
C HIS A 15 -3.24 -13.20 7.03
N ARG A 16 -4.01 -14.01 6.28
CA ARG A 16 -3.52 -14.94 5.26
C ARG A 16 -4.24 -14.75 3.91
N LYS A 17 -5.45 -14.22 3.94
CA LYS A 17 -6.25 -13.84 2.76
C LYS A 17 -6.08 -12.34 2.53
N ILE A 18 -4.94 -11.99 1.96
CA ILE A 18 -4.49 -10.59 1.79
C ILE A 18 -4.58 -10.24 0.31
N ALA A 19 -5.39 -9.24 -0.03
CA ALA A 19 -5.45 -8.69 -1.37
C ALA A 19 -4.56 -7.43 -1.51
N MET A 20 -4.24 -7.09 -2.77
CA MET A 20 -3.55 -5.87 -3.12
C MET A 20 -4.31 -5.09 -4.19
N ILE A 21 -4.44 -3.78 -3.98
CA ILE A 21 -4.77 -2.80 -5.02
C ILE A 21 -3.46 -2.13 -5.45
N SER A 22 -2.92 -2.56 -6.58
CA SER A 22 -1.66 -2.06 -7.12
C SER A 22 -1.87 -0.88 -8.06
N GLY A 23 -0.79 -0.14 -8.35
CA GLY A 23 -0.76 0.78 -9.49
C GLY A 23 -0.63 0.04 -10.81
N ASN A 24 -0.61 0.79 -11.92
CA ASN A 24 -0.45 0.25 -13.26
C ASN A 24 0.77 -0.67 -13.35
N PRO A 25 0.65 -1.91 -13.87
CA PRO A 25 1.77 -2.85 -14.00
C PRO A 25 2.87 -2.38 -14.96
N SER A 26 2.59 -1.44 -15.86
CA SER A 26 3.60 -0.82 -16.72
C SER A 26 4.38 0.32 -16.03
N ASP A 27 3.97 0.76 -14.84
CA ASP A 27 4.71 1.71 -14.02
C ASP A 27 5.85 0.99 -13.30
N LEU A 28 7.05 1.13 -13.84
CA LEU A 28 8.28 0.51 -13.33
C LEU A 28 8.84 1.20 -12.06
N ILE A 29 8.27 2.32 -11.64
CA ILE A 29 8.75 3.11 -10.48
C ILE A 29 7.93 2.78 -9.23
N ALA A 30 6.62 2.79 -9.34
CA ALA A 30 5.73 2.62 -8.19
C ALA A 30 4.82 1.39 -8.31
N GLY A 31 4.18 1.15 -9.45
CA GLY A 31 3.22 0.07 -9.64
C GLY A 31 3.85 -1.31 -9.56
N ALA A 32 4.67 -1.66 -10.55
CA ALA A 32 5.31 -2.99 -10.64
C ALA A 32 6.17 -3.34 -9.39
N PRO A 33 7.05 -2.45 -8.86
CA PRO A 33 7.87 -2.79 -7.70
C PRO A 33 7.06 -3.05 -6.42
N ARG A 34 5.90 -2.38 -6.25
CA ARG A 34 5.03 -2.63 -5.10
C ARG A 34 4.32 -3.98 -5.23
N ALA A 35 3.84 -4.33 -6.43
CA ALA A 35 3.24 -5.63 -6.71
C ALA A 35 4.24 -6.80 -6.52
N GLU A 36 5.49 -6.63 -6.95
CA GLU A 36 6.53 -7.61 -6.70
C GLU A 36 6.83 -7.77 -5.21
N GLY A 37 6.88 -6.67 -4.46
CA GLY A 37 7.06 -6.72 -3.00
C GLY A 37 5.94 -7.49 -2.31
N TYR A 38 4.68 -7.33 -2.74
CA TYR A 38 3.54 -8.09 -2.25
C TYR A 38 3.71 -9.60 -2.52
N LYS A 39 3.99 -9.99 -3.78
CA LYS A 39 4.16 -11.40 -4.15
C LYS A 39 5.29 -12.06 -3.36
N HIS A 40 6.45 -11.42 -3.30
CA HIS A 40 7.60 -11.95 -2.56
C HIS A 40 7.31 -12.12 -1.07
N ALA A 41 6.55 -11.20 -0.45
CA ALA A 41 6.18 -11.32 0.96
C ALA A 41 5.25 -12.52 1.22
N LEU A 42 4.28 -12.77 0.34
CA LEU A 42 3.42 -13.95 0.43
C LEU A 42 4.23 -15.23 0.30
N GLU A 43 5.05 -15.35 -0.75
CA GLU A 43 5.88 -16.53 -1.01
C GLU A 43 6.83 -16.83 0.13
N ALA A 44 7.52 -15.82 0.67
CA ALA A 44 8.45 -15.96 1.80
C ALA A 44 7.75 -16.47 3.08
N ASN A 45 6.42 -16.34 3.18
CA ASN A 45 5.63 -16.79 4.32
C ASN A 45 4.74 -18.01 4.00
N GLY A 46 5.01 -18.70 2.89
CA GLY A 46 4.30 -19.92 2.50
C GLY A 46 2.82 -19.67 2.12
N ILE A 47 2.49 -18.45 1.68
CA ILE A 47 1.16 -18.10 1.16
C ILE A 47 1.25 -18.09 -0.37
N PRO A 48 0.58 -19.00 -1.09
CA PRO A 48 0.62 -19.02 -2.53
C PRO A 48 -0.03 -17.74 -3.10
N PHE A 49 0.61 -17.16 -4.13
CA PHE A 49 0.02 -16.05 -4.87
C PHE A 49 -1.20 -16.56 -5.67
N ASP A 50 -2.30 -15.82 -5.55
CA ASP A 50 -3.51 -16.05 -6.32
C ASP A 50 -3.95 -14.72 -6.95
N SER A 51 -4.08 -14.71 -8.27
CA SER A 51 -4.42 -13.49 -9.02
C SER A 51 -5.78 -12.89 -8.65
N ARG A 52 -6.68 -13.66 -8.06
CA ARG A 52 -7.97 -13.16 -7.55
C ARG A 52 -7.82 -12.11 -6.44
N TYR A 53 -6.69 -12.10 -5.72
CA TYR A 53 -6.37 -11.12 -4.68
C TYR A 53 -5.58 -9.91 -5.22
N LEU A 54 -5.47 -9.73 -6.53
CA LEU A 54 -4.77 -8.59 -7.13
C LEU A 54 -5.68 -7.81 -8.06
N ALA A 55 -5.88 -6.53 -7.75
CA ALA A 55 -6.56 -5.57 -8.61
C ALA A 55 -5.65 -4.37 -8.89
N TYR A 56 -5.97 -3.58 -9.91
CA TYR A 56 -5.14 -2.46 -10.33
C TYR A 56 -5.93 -1.15 -10.30
N GLY A 57 -5.25 -0.07 -9.97
CA GLY A 57 -5.72 1.29 -10.02
C GLY A 57 -4.66 2.24 -10.58
N ASP A 58 -4.90 3.52 -10.45
CA ASP A 58 -4.06 4.62 -10.94
C ASP A 58 -3.56 5.54 -9.82
N PHE A 59 -3.55 5.04 -8.58
CA PHE A 59 -3.20 5.73 -7.34
C PHE A 59 -4.24 6.73 -6.83
N LEU A 60 -5.38 6.94 -7.52
CA LEU A 60 -6.44 7.86 -7.14
C LEU A 60 -7.61 7.14 -6.46
N TYR A 61 -8.41 7.90 -5.71
CA TYR A 61 -9.55 7.42 -4.93
C TYR A 61 -10.54 6.58 -5.75
N GLU A 62 -10.96 7.07 -6.92
CA GLU A 62 -11.97 6.41 -7.74
C GLU A 62 -11.51 5.02 -8.20
N SER A 63 -10.26 4.90 -8.63
CA SER A 63 -9.69 3.61 -9.05
C SER A 63 -9.57 2.63 -7.88
N GLY A 64 -9.28 3.13 -6.67
CA GLY A 64 -9.29 2.33 -5.45
C GLY A 64 -10.67 1.78 -5.11
N SER A 65 -11.71 2.60 -5.30
CA SER A 65 -13.12 2.20 -5.13
C SER A 65 -13.51 1.09 -6.11
N ILE A 66 -13.25 1.27 -7.41
CA ILE A 66 -13.55 0.29 -8.46
C ILE A 66 -12.78 -1.02 -8.24
N ALA A 67 -11.48 -0.92 -7.91
CA ALA A 67 -10.65 -2.09 -7.64
C ALA A 67 -11.17 -2.88 -6.43
N MET A 68 -11.67 -2.21 -5.40
CA MET A 68 -12.26 -2.88 -4.24
C MET A 68 -13.55 -3.60 -4.57
N GLU A 69 -14.43 -3.04 -5.40
CA GLU A 69 -15.62 -3.72 -5.90
C GLU A 69 -15.24 -5.04 -6.60
N THR A 70 -14.25 -4.97 -7.50
CA THR A 70 -13.70 -6.16 -8.16
C THR A 70 -13.18 -7.20 -7.17
N LEU A 71 -12.45 -6.77 -6.14
CA LEU A 71 -11.91 -7.68 -5.12
C LEU A 71 -13.02 -8.35 -4.30
N LEU A 72 -14.07 -7.63 -3.93
CA LEU A 72 -15.22 -8.20 -3.19
C LEU A 72 -15.95 -9.28 -3.99
N GLU A 73 -16.01 -9.13 -5.32
CA GLU A 73 -16.63 -10.11 -6.21
C GLU A 73 -15.75 -11.36 -6.42
N GLN A 74 -14.46 -11.17 -6.71
CA GLN A 74 -13.57 -12.27 -7.11
C GLN A 74 -12.87 -12.97 -5.95
N ALA A 75 -12.76 -12.33 -4.78
CA ALA A 75 -12.12 -12.84 -3.58
C ALA A 75 -12.96 -12.52 -2.32
N PRO A 76 -14.19 -13.04 -2.20
CA PRO A 76 -15.12 -12.71 -1.10
C PRO A 76 -14.62 -13.14 0.29
N ASP A 77 -13.58 -13.95 0.35
CA ASP A 77 -12.92 -14.42 1.58
C ASP A 77 -11.73 -13.57 2.01
N VAL A 78 -11.52 -12.40 1.37
CA VAL A 78 -10.44 -11.45 1.72
C VAL A 78 -10.62 -10.92 3.15
N THR A 79 -9.54 -10.89 3.91
CA THR A 79 -9.54 -10.37 5.29
C THR A 79 -8.74 -9.10 5.47
N ALA A 80 -7.82 -8.82 4.54
CA ALA A 80 -7.04 -7.59 4.53
C ALA A 80 -6.74 -7.15 3.10
N VAL A 81 -6.68 -5.83 2.89
CA VAL A 81 -6.32 -5.21 1.62
C VAL A 81 -5.18 -4.23 1.85
N PHE A 82 -4.11 -4.38 1.08
CA PHE A 82 -3.04 -3.39 0.96
C PHE A 82 -3.21 -2.61 -0.33
N ALA A 83 -3.41 -1.31 -0.23
CA ALA A 83 -3.49 -0.42 -1.39
C ALA A 83 -2.16 0.32 -1.59
N ALA A 84 -1.73 0.44 -2.82
CA ALA A 84 -0.46 1.07 -3.19
C ALA A 84 -0.45 2.61 -3.07
N SER A 85 -1.51 3.23 -2.60
CA SER A 85 -1.58 4.63 -2.16
C SER A 85 -2.65 4.80 -1.07
N ASP A 86 -2.57 5.88 -0.29
CA ASP A 86 -3.58 6.24 0.70
C ASP A 86 -4.91 6.60 0.03
N GLU A 87 -4.88 7.26 -1.12
CA GLU A 87 -6.10 7.61 -1.84
C GLU A 87 -6.87 6.36 -2.30
N MET A 88 -6.18 5.37 -2.88
CA MET A 88 -6.81 4.09 -3.23
C MET A 88 -7.31 3.34 -1.98
N ALA A 89 -6.55 3.37 -0.87
CA ALA A 89 -6.97 2.77 0.39
C ALA A 89 -8.28 3.38 0.91
N ILE A 90 -8.44 4.70 0.81
CA ILE A 90 -9.66 5.40 1.22
C ILE A 90 -10.81 5.11 0.28
N GLY A 91 -10.56 5.00 -1.02
CA GLY A 91 -11.55 4.53 -2.00
C GLY A 91 -12.03 3.11 -1.67
N ALA A 92 -11.12 2.21 -1.37
CA ALA A 92 -11.43 0.85 -0.93
C ALA A 92 -12.25 0.83 0.37
N LEU A 93 -11.84 1.62 1.39
CA LEU A 93 -12.55 1.77 2.65
C LEU A 93 -14.00 2.22 2.44
N SER A 94 -14.19 3.24 1.60
CA SER A 94 -15.53 3.74 1.26
C SER A 94 -16.39 2.66 0.61
N THR A 95 -15.81 1.86 -0.30
CA THR A 95 -16.49 0.75 -0.97
C THR A 95 -16.89 -0.36 0.01
N VAL A 96 -16.00 -0.74 0.93
CA VAL A 96 -16.30 -1.73 1.97
C VAL A 96 -17.53 -1.29 2.80
N ILE A 97 -17.52 -0.03 3.26
CA ILE A 97 -18.64 0.52 4.05
C ILE A 97 -19.94 0.59 3.23
N LYS A 98 -19.89 1.01 1.97
CA LYS A 98 -21.06 1.07 1.07
C LYS A 98 -21.69 -0.31 0.84
N ASN A 99 -20.89 -1.37 0.88
CA ASN A 99 -21.36 -2.75 0.79
C ASN A 99 -21.85 -3.34 2.13
N GLY A 100 -21.96 -2.52 3.17
CA GLY A 100 -22.48 -2.94 4.49
C GLY A 100 -21.46 -3.70 5.35
N LEU A 101 -20.19 -3.69 4.96
CA LEU A 101 -19.09 -4.29 5.70
C LEU A 101 -18.38 -3.23 6.57
N SER A 102 -17.66 -3.68 7.58
CA SER A 102 -16.98 -2.84 8.56
C SER A 102 -15.45 -2.92 8.42
N VAL A 103 -14.78 -1.78 8.65
CA VAL A 103 -13.31 -1.68 8.73
C VAL A 103 -12.94 -1.28 10.14
N PRO A 104 -12.10 -2.03 10.84
CA PRO A 104 -11.35 -3.22 10.40
C PRO A 104 -12.02 -4.58 10.65
N GLU A 105 -13.27 -4.62 11.16
CA GLU A 105 -13.90 -5.84 11.72
C GLU A 105 -14.10 -6.93 10.67
N ASP A 106 -14.56 -6.58 9.46
CA ASP A 106 -14.74 -7.53 8.37
C ASP A 106 -13.50 -7.58 7.49
N ILE A 107 -12.98 -6.41 7.10
CA ILE A 107 -11.82 -6.27 6.22
C ILE A 107 -10.87 -5.22 6.80
N SER A 108 -9.63 -5.59 7.05
CA SER A 108 -8.55 -4.66 7.37
C SER A 108 -8.06 -3.94 6.12
N ILE A 109 -7.74 -2.64 6.21
CA ILE A 109 -7.23 -1.85 5.08
C ILE A 109 -5.95 -1.14 5.49
N MET A 110 -4.93 -1.23 4.63
CA MET A 110 -3.64 -0.56 4.79
C MET A 110 -3.31 0.23 3.54
N GLY A 111 -2.86 1.47 3.73
CA GLY A 111 -2.46 2.39 2.67
C GLY A 111 -0.95 2.50 2.49
N TYR A 112 -0.56 3.51 1.70
CA TYR A 112 0.82 3.83 1.39
C TYR A 112 0.96 5.33 1.14
N ASP A 113 1.96 5.99 1.69
CA ASP A 113 2.46 7.37 1.65
C ASP A 113 2.34 8.14 2.96
N ASP A 114 1.36 7.88 3.81
CA ASP A 114 1.00 8.63 5.03
C ASP A 114 0.66 10.10 4.75
N LEU A 115 -0.21 10.32 3.77
CA LEU A 115 -0.74 11.63 3.44
C LEU A 115 -1.60 12.19 4.59
N GLY A 116 -1.81 13.51 4.60
CA GLY A 116 -2.63 14.18 5.63
C GLY A 116 -4.02 13.57 5.78
N LEU A 117 -4.63 13.15 4.67
CA LEU A 117 -5.96 12.51 4.62
C LEU A 117 -6.01 11.16 5.34
N ALA A 118 -4.90 10.42 5.46
CA ALA A 118 -4.85 9.17 6.20
C ALA A 118 -5.22 9.32 7.69
N LYS A 119 -5.01 10.50 8.26
CA LYS A 119 -5.36 10.83 9.65
C LYS A 119 -6.80 11.33 9.78
N MET A 120 -7.39 11.82 8.69
CA MET A 120 -8.70 12.50 8.69
C MET A 120 -9.85 11.55 8.41
N VAL A 121 -9.59 10.44 7.72
CA VAL A 121 -10.60 9.42 7.43
C VAL A 121 -11.00 8.69 8.73
N ILE A 122 -12.23 8.19 8.77
CA ILE A 122 -12.76 7.45 9.92
C ILE A 122 -13.13 6.03 9.48
N PRO A 123 -12.51 5.01 10.08
CA PRO A 123 -11.41 5.06 11.06
C PRO A 123 -10.09 5.54 10.44
N PRO A 124 -9.15 6.15 11.23
CA PRO A 124 -7.86 6.61 10.73
C PRO A 124 -7.04 5.48 10.11
N LEU A 125 -6.47 5.74 8.94
CA LEU A 125 -5.83 4.74 8.07
C LEU A 125 -4.44 4.33 8.57
N THR A 126 -4.24 3.04 8.80
CA THR A 126 -2.92 2.41 8.92
C THR A 126 -2.22 2.44 7.57
N THR A 127 -0.97 2.88 7.51
CA THR A 127 -0.29 3.13 6.24
C THR A 127 1.23 3.01 6.35
N VAL A 128 1.90 2.88 5.21
CA VAL A 128 3.35 3.01 5.10
C VAL A 128 3.70 4.48 4.93
N ARG A 129 4.51 5.03 5.84
CA ARG A 129 5.06 6.37 5.70
C ARG A 129 6.33 6.36 4.89
N GLN A 130 6.33 7.06 3.77
CA GLN A 130 7.54 7.50 3.09
C GLN A 130 7.96 8.87 3.63
N PRO A 131 9.25 9.12 3.92
CA PRO A 131 9.72 10.43 4.31
C PRO A 131 9.85 11.35 3.08
N LEU A 132 8.72 11.72 2.48
CA LEU A 132 8.64 12.44 1.20
C LEU A 132 9.42 13.76 1.20
N TYR A 133 9.39 14.48 2.33
CA TYR A 133 10.17 15.72 2.48
C TYR A 133 11.67 15.45 2.39
N ASP A 134 12.17 14.44 3.10
CA ASP A 134 13.60 14.10 3.10
C ASP A 134 14.03 13.56 1.73
N ILE A 135 13.18 12.77 1.07
CA ILE A 135 13.42 12.29 -0.31
C ILE A 135 13.56 13.48 -1.25
N GLY A 136 12.63 14.44 -1.19
CA GLY A 136 12.68 15.64 -2.01
C GLY A 136 13.93 16.51 -1.73
N LYS A 137 14.25 16.70 -0.45
CA LYS A 137 15.46 17.45 -0.02
C LYS A 137 16.74 16.79 -0.56
N ILE A 138 16.89 15.48 -0.32
CA ILE A 138 18.06 14.73 -0.79
C ILE A 138 18.18 14.76 -2.32
N ALA A 139 17.06 14.65 -3.03
CA ALA A 139 17.07 14.70 -4.50
C ALA A 139 17.57 16.06 -5.02
N VAL A 140 17.12 17.16 -4.40
CA VAL A 140 17.57 18.51 -4.77
C VAL A 140 19.05 18.71 -4.44
N GLU A 141 19.50 18.31 -3.24
CA GLU A 141 20.90 18.40 -2.84
C GLU A 141 21.83 17.65 -3.81
N LYS A 142 21.44 16.43 -4.20
CA LYS A 142 22.19 15.63 -5.18
C LYS A 142 22.19 16.28 -6.57
N LEU A 143 21.06 16.84 -7.00
CA LEU A 143 20.99 17.54 -8.28
C LEU A 143 21.91 18.77 -8.31
N ILE A 144 21.94 19.57 -7.25
CA ILE A 144 22.84 20.71 -7.11
C ILE A 144 24.30 20.24 -7.18
N GLN A 145 24.64 19.20 -6.42
CA GLN A 145 25.98 18.62 -6.46
C GLN A 145 26.40 18.21 -7.88
N MET A 146 25.52 17.52 -8.62
CA MET A 146 25.80 17.13 -10.01
C MET A 146 26.04 18.33 -10.93
N ILE A 147 25.28 19.41 -10.75
CA ILE A 147 25.42 20.64 -11.53
C ILE A 147 26.74 21.33 -11.22
N GLU A 148 27.13 21.42 -9.95
CA GLU A 148 28.34 22.14 -9.51
C GLU A 148 29.62 21.36 -9.82
N THR A 149 29.61 20.03 -9.68
CA THR A 149 30.84 19.22 -9.86
C THR A 149 30.96 18.58 -11.24
N GLY A 150 29.83 18.45 -11.99
CA GLY A 150 29.79 17.70 -13.24
C GLY A 150 29.88 16.17 -13.04
N GLU A 151 29.87 15.69 -11.80
CA GLU A 151 29.99 14.26 -11.46
C GLU A 151 28.63 13.63 -11.21
N SER A 152 28.51 12.33 -11.51
CA SER A 152 27.33 11.55 -11.14
C SER A 152 27.31 11.25 -9.63
N VAL A 153 26.14 11.30 -9.01
CA VAL A 153 25.97 10.93 -7.60
C VAL A 153 25.31 9.55 -7.46
N ASN A 154 25.67 8.83 -6.40
CA ASN A 154 25.10 7.53 -6.12
C ASN A 154 23.62 7.63 -5.73
N SER A 155 22.82 6.63 -6.11
CA SER A 155 21.46 6.48 -5.60
C SER A 155 21.46 6.25 -4.08
N GLN A 156 20.40 6.70 -3.42
CA GLN A 156 20.24 6.54 -1.98
C GLN A 156 18.84 6.01 -1.68
N ILE A 157 18.77 5.03 -0.80
CA ILE A 157 17.50 4.51 -0.27
C ILE A 157 17.21 5.25 1.03
N VAL A 158 16.00 5.73 1.18
CA VAL A 158 15.50 6.34 2.44
C VAL A 158 14.55 5.36 3.10
N ASP A 159 14.70 5.18 4.42
CA ASP A 159 13.89 4.21 5.15
C ASP A 159 12.45 4.68 5.30
N HIS A 160 11.53 3.72 5.22
CA HIS A 160 10.10 3.89 5.46
C HIS A 160 9.75 3.41 6.87
N THR A 161 8.54 3.76 7.33
CA THR A 161 7.98 3.25 8.59
C THR A 161 6.53 2.83 8.40
N ILE A 162 6.06 1.85 9.18
CA ILE A 162 4.64 1.52 9.26
C ILE A 162 4.02 2.39 10.35
N VAL A 163 2.96 3.10 10.00
CA VAL A 163 2.18 3.93 10.93
C VAL A 163 0.88 3.20 11.22
N GLU A 164 0.88 2.50 12.35
CA GLU A 164 -0.31 1.79 12.82
C GLU A 164 -1.36 2.78 13.32
N ARG A 165 -2.62 2.62 12.84
CA ARG A 165 -3.79 3.38 13.27
C ARG A 165 -4.96 2.42 13.53
N GLN A 166 -6.15 2.66 12.97
CA GLN A 166 -7.36 1.93 13.36
C GLN A 166 -7.97 1.04 12.24
N THR A 167 -7.41 1.03 11.04
CA THR A 167 -7.96 0.27 9.91
C THR A 167 -7.42 -1.16 9.78
N VAL A 168 -6.55 -1.60 10.67
CA VAL A 168 -6.03 -2.98 10.69
C VAL A 168 -6.27 -3.58 12.07
N ARG A 169 -6.95 -4.74 12.12
CA ARG A 169 -7.13 -5.53 13.34
C ARG A 169 -6.16 -6.72 13.40
N SER A 170 -5.97 -7.26 14.59
CA SER A 170 -5.33 -8.57 14.75
C SER A 170 -6.38 -9.68 14.67
N LEU A 171 -6.02 -10.79 14.03
CA LEU A 171 -6.79 -12.04 14.00
C LEU A 171 -6.24 -13.08 14.99
N THR A 172 -5.14 -12.74 15.68
CA THR A 172 -4.46 -13.60 16.68
C THR A 172 -4.61 -13.02 18.07
#